data_073b2b266d4db1254175fa1ff2cce0b5
#
_entry.id   073b2b266d4db1254175fa1ff2cce0b5
#
_cell.length_a   1.000
_cell.length_b   1.000
_cell.length_c   1.000
_cell.angle_alpha   90.00
_cell.angle_beta   90.00
_cell.angle_gamma   90.00
#
_symmetry.space_group_name_H-M   'P 1'
#
loop_
_entity.id
_entity.type
_entity.pdbx_description
1 polymer ?
#
loop_
_entity_poly.entity_id
_entity_poly.type
_entity_poly.pdbx_seq_one_letter_code
_entity_poly.pdbx_strand_id
1 'polypeptide(L)'
;MRTAAFMLLGLFAALPAWADANPMQPGTWEFTRSGGMAANLIGRFCITARDIADPMSPVNGFLSREEKSSCQQWKVEWRGDRGEYSGSCEFGGKAAHVSGRIIAAAGTYSDTQNVKKAGELATSPILDIINGLRLGPCAN
;
A
#
# COMPACT_ATOMS: atom_id res chain seq x y z
N MET A 1 -24.28 -58.87 -24.07
CA MET A 1 -24.58 -57.52 -23.61
C MET A 1 -23.34 -56.99 -22.86
N ARG A 2 -22.61 -56.04 -23.47
CA ARG A 2 -21.39 -55.43 -22.89
C ARG A 2 -21.72 -53.97 -22.55
N THR A 3 -21.80 -53.66 -21.27
CA THR A 3 -22.06 -52.30 -20.76
C THR A 3 -20.73 -51.56 -20.66
N ALA A 4 -20.53 -50.54 -21.48
CA ALA A 4 -19.40 -49.65 -21.42
C ALA A 4 -19.70 -48.55 -20.39
N ALA A 5 -18.92 -48.47 -19.32
CA ALA A 5 -18.99 -47.38 -18.34
C ALA A 5 -18.10 -46.24 -18.85
N PHE A 6 -18.70 -45.09 -19.15
CA PHE A 6 -17.97 -43.87 -19.44
C PHE A 6 -17.61 -43.18 -18.12
N MET A 7 -16.32 -43.17 -17.79
CA MET A 7 -15.77 -42.31 -16.75
C MET A 7 -15.61 -40.89 -17.31
N LEU A 8 -16.45 -39.98 -16.85
CA LEU A 8 -16.25 -38.54 -17.04
C LEU A 8 -15.15 -38.07 -16.08
N LEU A 9 -13.95 -37.86 -16.59
CA LEU A 9 -12.90 -37.11 -15.87
C LEU A 9 -13.30 -35.62 -15.91
N GLY A 10 -13.81 -35.12 -14.78
CA GLY A 10 -14.00 -33.69 -14.57
C GLY A 10 -12.66 -32.99 -14.45
N LEU A 11 -12.24 -32.23 -15.49
CA LEU A 11 -11.16 -31.24 -15.37
C LEU A 11 -11.64 -30.12 -14.45
N PHE A 12 -11.24 -30.17 -13.19
CA PHE A 12 -11.25 -29.00 -12.34
C PHE A 12 -10.14 -28.06 -12.82
N ALA A 13 -10.49 -27.08 -13.65
CA ALA A 13 -9.62 -25.93 -13.89
C ALA A 13 -9.46 -25.18 -12.57
N ALA A 14 -8.29 -25.34 -11.93
CA ALA A 14 -7.90 -24.51 -10.81
C ALA A 14 -7.84 -23.06 -11.32
N LEU A 15 -8.81 -22.25 -10.92
CA LEU A 15 -8.75 -20.80 -11.12
C LEU A 15 -7.49 -20.30 -10.42
N PRO A 16 -6.64 -19.49 -11.09
CA PRO A 16 -5.51 -18.89 -10.41
C PRO A 16 -6.04 -18.11 -9.22
N ALA A 17 -5.56 -18.44 -8.03
CA ALA A 17 -5.75 -17.59 -6.88
C ALA A 17 -5.15 -16.24 -7.23
N TRP A 18 -5.98 -15.24 -7.41
CA TRP A 18 -5.54 -13.86 -7.61
C TRP A 18 -4.85 -13.48 -6.31
N ALA A 19 -3.53 -13.47 -6.34
CA ALA A 19 -2.76 -12.94 -5.23
C ALA A 19 -3.16 -11.47 -5.12
N ASP A 20 -3.79 -11.11 -4.02
CA ASP A 20 -4.08 -9.73 -3.66
C ASP A 20 -2.75 -9.03 -3.39
N ALA A 21 -2.12 -8.55 -4.46
CA ALA A 21 -0.80 -7.94 -4.47
C ALA A 21 -0.91 -6.49 -4.96
N ASN A 22 0.02 -5.67 -4.51
CA ASN A 22 0.16 -4.30 -4.97
C ASN A 22 0.24 -4.23 -6.51
N PRO A 23 -0.70 -3.57 -7.21
CA PRO A 23 -0.77 -3.54 -8.67
C PRO A 23 0.19 -2.55 -9.34
N MET A 24 1.03 -1.84 -8.58
CA MET A 24 2.00 -0.90 -9.12
C MET A 24 2.98 -1.59 -10.07
N GLN A 25 3.45 -0.88 -11.09
CA GLN A 25 4.54 -1.36 -11.95
C GLN A 25 5.89 -0.79 -11.52
N PRO A 26 6.98 -1.55 -11.66
CA PRO A 26 8.33 -1.04 -11.44
C PRO A 26 8.64 0.14 -12.36
N GLY A 27 9.43 1.09 -11.89
CA GLY A 27 9.83 2.26 -12.67
C GLY A 27 10.16 3.46 -11.81
N THR A 28 10.43 4.57 -12.47
CA THR A 28 10.60 5.87 -11.83
C THR A 28 9.23 6.44 -11.49
N TRP A 29 9.05 6.75 -10.21
CA TRP A 29 7.84 7.33 -9.67
C TRP A 29 8.13 8.70 -9.08
N GLU A 30 7.21 9.63 -9.29
CA GLU A 30 7.19 10.93 -8.62
C GLU A 30 6.07 10.93 -7.59
N PHE A 31 6.40 11.32 -6.36
CA PHE A 31 5.43 11.40 -5.28
C PHE A 31 5.28 12.81 -4.75
N THR A 32 4.05 13.18 -4.48
CA THR A 32 3.65 14.44 -3.87
C THR A 32 2.85 14.19 -2.61
N ARG A 33 3.01 15.05 -1.61
CA ARG A 33 2.20 15.03 -0.39
C ARG A 33 1.34 16.28 -0.37
N SER A 34 0.06 16.12 -0.10
CA SER A 34 -0.86 17.20 0.20
C SER A 34 -1.47 16.97 1.57
N GLY A 35 -1.17 17.88 2.48
CA GLY A 35 -1.75 17.96 3.81
C GLY A 35 -1.75 19.43 4.19
N GLY A 36 -2.91 20.09 4.17
CA GLY A 36 -3.01 21.54 4.34
C GLY A 36 -3.14 22.30 3.01
N MET A 37 -2.54 23.51 2.90
CA MET A 37 -2.84 24.43 1.81
C MET A 37 -2.01 24.28 0.53
N ALA A 38 -1.00 23.41 0.48
CA ALA A 38 -0.16 23.23 -0.71
C ALA A 38 0.30 21.78 -0.88
N ALA A 39 0.33 21.31 -2.13
CA ALA A 39 0.97 20.06 -2.48
C ALA A 39 2.49 20.24 -2.53
N ASN A 40 3.24 19.39 -1.85
CA ASN A 40 4.70 19.42 -1.83
C ASN A 40 5.25 18.17 -2.53
N LEU A 41 6.27 18.36 -3.37
CA LEU A 41 7.01 17.25 -3.95
C LEU A 41 7.78 16.52 -2.84
N ILE A 42 7.55 15.21 -2.69
CA ILE A 42 8.35 14.36 -1.83
C ILE A 42 9.65 14.00 -2.54
N GLY A 43 9.57 13.60 -3.79
CA GLY A 43 10.72 13.24 -4.60
C GLY A 43 10.39 12.27 -5.72
N ARG A 44 11.46 11.88 -6.44
CA ARG A 44 11.43 10.84 -7.46
C ARG A 44 12.23 9.64 -6.99
N PHE A 45 11.64 8.47 -7.14
CA PHE A 45 12.22 7.22 -6.66
C PHE A 45 12.13 6.15 -7.76
N CYS A 46 13.17 5.35 -7.87
CA CYS A 46 13.11 4.12 -8.65
C CYS A 46 12.50 3.04 -7.76
N ILE A 47 11.29 2.61 -8.08
CA ILE A 47 10.58 1.51 -7.42
C ILE A 47 10.86 0.24 -8.22
N THR A 48 11.49 -0.73 -7.59
CA THR A 48 11.83 -2.01 -8.22
C THR A 48 10.73 -3.04 -8.01
N ALA A 49 10.79 -4.16 -8.74
CA ALA A 49 9.89 -5.29 -8.52
C ALA A 49 10.01 -5.86 -7.09
N ARG A 50 11.21 -5.78 -6.50
CA ARG A 50 11.45 -6.20 -5.11
C ARG A 50 10.75 -5.28 -4.12
N ASP A 51 10.76 -3.99 -4.39
CA ASP A 51 10.07 -3.02 -3.52
C ASP A 51 8.55 -3.25 -3.57
N ILE A 52 8.00 -3.54 -4.75
CA ILE A 52 6.57 -3.81 -4.92
C ILE A 52 6.16 -5.12 -4.23
N ALA A 53 7.06 -6.10 -4.16
CA ALA A 53 6.81 -7.35 -3.45
C ALA A 53 6.72 -7.17 -1.92
N ASP A 54 7.25 -6.07 -1.37
CA ASP A 54 7.02 -5.68 0.02
C ASP A 54 5.60 -5.13 0.14
N PRO A 55 4.71 -5.76 0.92
CA PRO A 55 3.32 -5.33 1.07
C PRO A 55 3.20 -3.90 1.63
N MET A 56 4.22 -3.40 2.34
CA MET A 56 4.27 -2.02 2.86
C MET A 56 4.83 -1.01 1.86
N SER A 57 5.30 -1.43 0.71
CA SER A 57 5.77 -0.50 -0.31
C SER A 57 4.58 0.13 -1.06
N PRO A 58 4.63 1.42 -1.39
CA PRO A 58 5.70 2.38 -1.10
C PRO A 58 5.57 3.09 0.26
N VAL A 59 4.58 2.73 1.09
CA VAL A 59 4.32 3.39 2.39
C VAL A 59 5.59 3.53 3.23
N ASN A 60 6.38 2.46 3.33
CA ASN A 60 7.68 2.50 4.04
C ASN A 60 8.63 3.59 3.54
N GLY A 61 8.54 3.95 2.26
CA GLY A 61 9.36 5.00 1.67
C GLY A 61 8.98 6.41 2.14
N PHE A 62 7.73 6.61 2.55
CA PHE A 62 7.19 7.91 2.96
C PHE A 62 7.26 8.15 4.46
N LEU A 63 7.40 7.08 5.24
CA LEU A 63 7.56 7.21 6.68
C LEU A 63 8.90 7.88 6.98
N SER A 64 8.89 8.88 7.84
CA SER A 64 10.11 9.47 8.37
C SER A 64 10.93 8.41 9.14
N ARG A 65 12.19 8.70 9.39
CA ARG A 65 13.03 7.80 10.20
C ARG A 65 12.44 7.58 11.60
N GLU A 66 11.86 8.63 12.17
CA GLU A 66 11.23 8.59 13.48
C GLU A 66 9.98 7.72 13.46
N GLU A 67 9.11 7.87 12.46
CA GLU A 67 7.92 7.04 12.28
C GLU A 67 8.29 5.57 12.10
N LYS A 68 9.31 5.25 11.29
CA LYS A 68 9.78 3.87 11.09
C LYS A 68 10.27 3.23 12.38
N SER A 69 10.94 3.98 13.24
CA SER A 69 11.46 3.48 14.53
C SER A 69 10.40 3.41 15.62
N SER A 70 9.36 4.24 15.50
CA SER A 70 8.32 4.39 16.52
C SER A 70 7.08 3.54 16.23
N CYS A 71 6.95 2.99 15.03
CA CYS A 71 5.78 2.21 14.63
C CYS A 71 6.09 0.72 14.56
N GLN A 72 5.19 -0.06 15.10
CA GLN A 72 5.26 -1.53 15.14
C GLN A 72 3.93 -2.14 14.71
N GLN A 73 3.94 -3.45 14.47
CA GLN A 73 2.73 -4.21 14.17
C GLN A 73 1.95 -3.72 12.94
N TRP A 74 2.66 -3.41 11.86
CA TRP A 74 2.02 -3.08 10.61
C TRP A 74 1.21 -4.26 10.07
N LYS A 75 -0.02 -3.98 9.69
CA LYS A 75 -0.87 -4.88 8.90
C LYS A 75 -1.19 -4.20 7.60
N VAL A 76 -1.06 -4.94 6.51
CA VAL A 76 -1.42 -4.47 5.17
C VAL A 76 -2.25 -5.55 4.50
N GLU A 77 -3.39 -5.16 3.97
CA GLU A 77 -4.27 -6.04 3.20
C GLU A 77 -4.53 -5.40 1.84
N TRP A 78 -4.27 -6.14 0.77
CA TRP A 78 -4.58 -5.75 -0.59
C TRP A 78 -5.80 -6.50 -1.12
N ARG A 79 -6.67 -5.79 -1.84
CA ARG A 79 -7.83 -6.34 -2.53
C ARG A 79 -7.94 -5.68 -3.90
N GLY A 80 -7.32 -6.31 -4.90
CA GLY A 80 -7.21 -5.75 -6.24
C GLY A 80 -6.40 -4.45 -6.26
N ASP A 81 -7.05 -3.35 -6.62
CA ASP A 81 -6.46 -2.01 -6.71
C ASP A 81 -6.45 -1.23 -5.37
N ARG A 82 -6.96 -1.83 -4.29
CA ARG A 82 -7.11 -1.19 -2.98
C ARG A 82 -6.28 -1.88 -1.93
N GLY A 83 -5.53 -1.08 -1.18
CA GLY A 83 -4.81 -1.50 0.01
C GLY A 83 -5.33 -0.79 1.26
N GLU A 84 -5.36 -1.48 2.36
CA GLU A 84 -5.61 -0.88 3.67
C GLU A 84 -4.47 -1.28 4.61
N TYR A 85 -3.99 -0.32 5.39
CA TYR A 85 -2.94 -0.59 6.36
C TYR A 85 -3.21 0.06 7.71
N SER A 86 -2.65 -0.52 8.75
CA SER A 86 -2.67 0.05 10.09
C SER A 86 -1.45 -0.36 10.89
N GLY A 87 -1.08 0.47 11.85
CA GLY A 87 0.03 0.20 12.75
C GLY A 87 -0.12 0.95 14.07
N SER A 88 0.54 0.45 15.10
CA SER A 88 0.64 1.09 16.41
C SER A 88 1.99 1.78 16.52
N CYS A 89 1.99 3.04 16.92
CA CYS A 89 3.16 3.90 16.99
C CYS A 89 3.26 4.53 18.38
N GLU A 90 4.46 5.02 18.70
CA GLU A 90 4.70 5.84 19.88
C GLU A 90 5.47 7.11 19.48
N PHE A 91 4.85 8.27 19.67
CA PHE A 91 5.46 9.56 19.37
C PHE A 91 5.61 10.39 20.65
N GLY A 92 6.84 10.66 21.04
CA GLY A 92 7.14 11.44 22.24
C GLY A 92 6.54 10.85 23.52
N GLY A 93 6.58 9.53 23.68
CA GLY A 93 6.02 8.81 24.82
C GLY A 93 4.49 8.67 24.81
N LYS A 94 3.83 9.05 23.71
CA LYS A 94 2.38 8.92 23.55
C LYS A 94 2.04 7.89 22.48
N ALA A 95 1.17 6.96 22.83
CA ALA A 95 0.65 5.99 21.88
C ALA A 95 -0.13 6.69 20.75
N ALA A 96 0.04 6.22 19.54
CA ALA A 96 -0.69 6.66 18.37
C ALA A 96 -1.10 5.47 17.52
N HIS A 97 -2.18 5.63 16.77
CA HIS A 97 -2.63 4.67 15.78
C HIS A 97 -2.55 5.32 14.40
N VAL A 98 -1.81 4.70 13.50
CA VAL A 98 -1.70 5.12 12.11
C VAL A 98 -2.48 4.14 11.25
N SER A 99 -3.31 4.66 10.37
CA SER A 99 -4.05 3.85 9.40
C SER A 99 -4.14 4.59 8.06
N GLY A 100 -4.26 3.84 6.98
CA GLY A 100 -4.39 4.45 5.66
C GLY A 100 -5.13 3.56 4.67
N ARG A 101 -5.54 4.21 3.59
CA ARG A 101 -6.15 3.57 2.42
C ARG A 101 -5.34 3.93 1.20
N ILE A 102 -5.01 2.92 0.43
CA ILE A 102 -4.27 3.03 -0.82
C ILE A 102 -5.22 2.70 -1.96
N ILE A 103 -5.14 3.48 -3.01
CA ILE A 103 -5.67 3.14 -4.33
C ILE A 103 -4.50 3.16 -5.28
N ALA A 104 -4.19 2.02 -5.91
CA ALA A 104 -3.05 1.92 -6.78
C ALA A 104 -3.42 1.21 -8.09
N ALA A 105 -2.73 1.60 -9.15
CA ALA A 105 -2.78 0.96 -10.46
C ALA A 105 -1.36 0.90 -11.04
N ALA A 106 -1.21 0.35 -12.24
CA ALA A 106 0.08 0.21 -12.90
C ALA A 106 0.93 1.48 -12.91
N GLY A 107 0.31 2.65 -13.07
CA GLY A 107 0.99 3.94 -13.20
C GLY A 107 0.56 5.02 -12.22
N THR A 108 -0.36 4.75 -11.31
CA THR A 108 -0.89 5.72 -10.36
C THR A 108 -0.97 5.16 -8.96
N TYR A 109 -0.80 6.03 -7.97
CA TYR A 109 -0.88 5.70 -6.55
C TYR A 109 -1.51 6.85 -5.79
N SER A 110 -2.40 6.54 -4.87
CA SER A 110 -2.96 7.50 -3.92
C SER A 110 -3.09 6.83 -2.55
N ASP A 111 -2.53 7.45 -1.53
CA ASP A 111 -2.61 7.01 -0.15
C ASP A 111 -3.22 8.12 0.71
N THR A 112 -4.22 7.77 1.48
CA THR A 112 -4.86 8.65 2.45
C THR A 112 -4.54 8.16 3.84
N GLN A 113 -3.64 8.84 4.52
CA GLN A 113 -3.14 8.48 5.84
C GLN A 113 -3.88 9.24 6.94
N ASN A 114 -4.16 8.55 8.03
CA ASN A 114 -4.79 9.09 9.23
C ASN A 114 -3.94 8.73 10.45
N VAL A 115 -3.62 9.74 11.28
CA VAL A 115 -2.87 9.56 12.52
C VAL A 115 -3.74 10.02 13.69
N LYS A 116 -4.00 9.12 14.63
CA LYS A 116 -4.72 9.39 15.89
C LYS A 116 -3.77 9.22 17.06
N LYS A 117 -3.52 10.28 17.80
CA LYS A 117 -2.74 10.23 19.05
C LYS A 117 -3.63 9.98 20.24
N ALA A 118 -3.14 9.21 21.22
CA ALA A 118 -3.86 8.97 22.47
C ALA A 118 -4.07 10.30 23.22
N GLY A 119 -5.30 10.54 23.68
CA GLY A 119 -5.68 11.74 24.41
C GLY A 119 -6.06 12.94 23.55
N GLU A 120 -5.97 12.84 22.21
CA GLU A 120 -6.55 13.85 21.32
C GLU A 120 -8.02 13.54 21.07
N LEU A 121 -8.87 14.57 21.28
CA LEU A 121 -10.27 14.47 20.88
C LEU A 121 -10.35 14.18 19.38
N ALA A 122 -11.20 13.25 18.99
CA ALA A 122 -11.31 12.69 17.62
C ALA A 122 -11.71 13.72 16.53
N THR A 123 -11.64 15.01 16.81
CA THR A 123 -12.19 16.08 15.99
C THR A 123 -11.30 16.55 14.84
N SER A 124 -10.03 16.16 14.81
CA SER A 124 -9.13 16.52 13.70
C SER A 124 -8.04 15.49 13.55
N PRO A 125 -8.31 14.35 12.87
CA PRO A 125 -7.22 13.47 12.47
C PRO A 125 -6.30 14.26 11.53
N ILE A 126 -4.98 14.13 11.71
CA ILE A 126 -4.04 14.61 10.71
C ILE A 126 -4.25 13.74 9.47
N LEU A 127 -4.75 14.35 8.41
CA LEU A 127 -4.98 13.68 7.13
C LEU A 127 -3.88 14.08 6.16
N ASP A 128 -3.02 13.14 5.85
CA ASP A 128 -2.04 13.28 4.77
C ASP A 128 -2.51 12.51 3.54
N ILE A 129 -2.39 13.13 2.38
CA ILE A 129 -2.67 12.49 1.10
C ILE A 129 -1.37 12.46 0.32
N ILE A 130 -0.95 11.26 -0.06
CA ILE A 130 0.24 11.04 -0.89
C ILE A 130 -0.22 10.55 -2.26
N ASN A 131 0.18 11.23 -3.31
CA ASN A 131 -0.11 10.82 -4.67
C ASN A 131 1.19 10.46 -5.39
N GLY A 132 1.16 9.41 -6.19
CA GLY A 132 2.26 8.95 -7.01
C GLY A 132 1.88 8.81 -8.47
N LEU A 133 2.81 9.18 -9.33
CA LEU A 133 2.71 9.04 -10.78
C LEU A 133 3.96 8.34 -11.30
N ARG A 134 3.77 7.27 -12.07
CA ARG A 134 4.87 6.60 -12.76
C ARG A 134 5.28 7.40 -14.00
N LEU A 135 6.54 7.75 -14.06
CA LEU A 135 7.11 8.55 -15.15
C LEU A 135 7.70 7.70 -16.29
N GLY A 136 8.07 6.43 -15.98
CA GLY A 136 8.71 5.56 -16.96
C GLY A 136 9.59 4.49 -16.30
N PRO A 137 10.46 3.82 -17.06
CA PRO A 137 11.44 2.89 -16.47
C PRO A 137 12.41 3.64 -15.56
N CYS A 138 13.06 2.92 -14.64
CA CYS A 138 14.17 3.49 -13.88
C CYS A 138 15.31 3.88 -14.82
N ALA A 139 15.92 5.03 -14.59
CA ALA A 139 17.17 5.36 -15.25
C ALA A 139 18.28 4.43 -14.73
N ASN A 140 19.06 3.90 -15.67
CA ASN A 140 20.26 3.11 -15.37
C ASN A 140 21.39 4.01 -14.84
#